data_75f1bb866e0acbe037574f2a200c2e02
#
_entry.id   75f1bb866e0acbe037574f2a200c2e02
#
_cell.length_a   1.000
_cell.length_b   1.000
_cell.length_c   1.000
_cell.angle_alpha   90.00
_cell.angle_beta   90.00
_cell.angle_gamma   90.00
#
_symmetry.space_group_name_H-M   'P 1'
#
loop_
_entity.id
_entity.type
_entity.pdbx_description
1 polymer ?
#
loop_
_entity_poly.entity_id
_entity_poly.type
_entity_poly.pdbx_seq_one_letter_code
_entity_poly.pdbx_strand_id
1 'polypeptide(L)'
;LIIDPVNATIIFFQKLNPRIGRLTMSGIFGSVSKSDCVMDLFYGTDYHCHLGTKRGGMAVHNPEGFTRFIHNLENSYFRSKFEDDLSNLKGNQGIGVISDLEDQPIIANSHLGRFALVTVGKINNLQELEKRLLDKHMHFSEHSGNMVNPTELVAMLICEEESFKDGIQNAQQLIKGSCSMLILTEKGIYAARDKLGRTPVVIGKKSGAYAATSETIAFPNLGFDIEKYLGPGEIVLMTPEHIEQIKAPGEQMQVCSFLWVYYGYPASYYDGINVDECRYRCGAALAKNDDIDVDYVSGIPDSGVGHAIGYAMERHIPYVRPYVKYTPTWPRSFMPQNQDVRNLVAKMKLIPNKALIEGKRIVFCEDSIVRGTQLYDNIQILNKIGAREIHVRVACPTLLYPCDFLNFSISRSALDLAGRKAIKELEGSDEKFLDEYAKSGSEKNRAMVETIKNKLETASLKYQKMEDLINAIGLPKEKLCTHCWDNSSYF
;
A
#
# COMPACT_ATOMS: atom_id res chain seq x y z
N LEU A 1 -32.82 37.48 22.50
CA LEU A 1 -32.01 36.45 21.82
C LEU A 1 -30.54 36.71 22.13
N ILE A 2 -30.04 36.07 23.19
CA ILE A 2 -28.62 36.07 23.55
C ILE A 2 -28.02 34.83 22.87
N ILE A 3 -27.23 35.01 21.85
CA ILE A 3 -26.50 33.95 21.18
C ILE A 3 -25.18 33.76 21.95
N ASP A 4 -25.04 32.62 22.58
CA ASP A 4 -23.85 32.20 23.30
C ASP A 4 -22.65 32.01 22.32
N PRO A 5 -21.56 32.76 22.44
CA PRO A 5 -20.44 32.70 21.50
C PRO A 5 -19.61 31.40 21.57
N VAL A 6 -19.84 30.55 22.56
CA VAL A 6 -19.09 29.29 22.74
C VAL A 6 -19.53 28.20 21.74
N ASN A 7 -20.81 28.18 21.35
CA ASN A 7 -21.33 27.17 20.41
C ASN A 7 -21.02 27.46 18.93
N ALA A 8 -20.77 28.72 18.56
CA ALA A 8 -20.40 29.09 17.19
C ALA A 8 -18.96 28.68 16.84
N THR A 9 -18.08 28.66 17.83
CA THR A 9 -16.65 28.31 17.66
C THR A 9 -16.47 26.78 17.48
N ILE A 10 -17.30 25.97 18.08
CA ILE A 10 -17.22 24.51 17.99
C ILE A 10 -17.62 23.99 16.60
N ILE A 11 -18.59 24.62 15.94
CA ILE A 11 -19.07 24.22 14.60
C ILE A 11 -18.06 24.61 13.50
N PHE A 12 -17.29 25.68 13.68
CA PHE A 12 -16.25 26.10 12.71
C PHE A 12 -14.98 25.26 12.79
N PHE A 13 -14.67 24.66 13.95
CA PHE A 13 -13.50 23.80 14.13
C PHE A 13 -13.68 22.37 13.59
N GLN A 14 -14.90 21.89 13.38
CA GLN A 14 -15.15 20.59 12.76
C GLN A 14 -14.95 20.58 11.22
N LYS A 15 -14.86 21.74 10.55
CA LYS A 15 -14.68 21.83 9.08
C LYS A 15 -13.23 21.96 8.60
N LEU A 16 -12.24 22.05 9.50
CA LEU A 16 -10.82 22.22 9.17
C LEU A 16 -9.96 21.12 9.83
N ASN A 17 -10.23 19.87 9.52
CA ASN A 17 -9.34 18.78 9.87
C ASN A 17 -8.71 18.23 8.56
N PRO A 18 -7.54 18.73 8.11
CA PRO A 18 -6.82 18.08 7.05
C PRO A 18 -6.24 16.79 7.66
N ARG A 19 -6.99 15.68 7.58
CA ARG A 19 -6.39 14.35 7.73
C ARG A 19 -5.32 14.27 6.66
N ILE A 20 -4.06 14.36 7.07
CA ILE A 20 -2.90 14.06 6.24
C ILE A 20 -3.22 12.75 5.55
N GLY A 21 -3.28 12.74 4.21
CA GLY A 21 -3.63 11.55 3.45
C GLY A 21 -2.62 10.46 3.77
N ARG A 22 -3.05 9.50 4.56
CA ARG A 22 -2.30 8.27 4.77
C ARG A 22 -2.60 7.36 3.60
N LEU A 23 -1.56 6.81 3.04
CA LEU A 23 -1.65 5.65 2.18
C LEU A 23 -2.27 4.53 3.01
N THR A 24 -3.37 3.97 2.57
CA THR A 24 -4.06 2.88 3.26
C THR A 24 -3.97 1.64 2.41
N MET A 25 -3.27 0.65 2.90
CA MET A 25 -3.27 -0.70 2.37
C MET A 25 -3.57 -1.68 3.49
N SER A 26 -3.84 -2.90 3.11
CA SER A 26 -3.93 -4.03 4.01
C SER A 26 -2.87 -5.06 3.61
N GLY A 27 -2.44 -5.88 4.55
CA GLY A 27 -1.58 -7.03 4.30
C GLY A 27 -2.14 -8.26 4.95
N ILE A 28 -2.05 -9.39 4.28
CA ILE A 28 -2.60 -10.67 4.75
C ILE A 28 -1.52 -11.75 4.81
N PHE A 29 -1.65 -12.62 5.81
CA PHE A 29 -0.84 -13.81 5.97
C PHE A 29 -1.72 -14.98 6.41
N GLY A 30 -1.50 -16.17 5.85
CA GLY A 30 -2.17 -17.40 6.26
C GLY A 30 -1.17 -18.54 6.33
N SER A 31 -1.36 -19.48 7.25
CA SER A 31 -0.50 -20.65 7.38
C SER A 31 -1.31 -21.90 7.67
N VAL A 32 -0.93 -23.00 7.02
CA VAL A 32 -1.38 -24.36 7.30
C VAL A 32 -0.17 -25.23 7.62
N SER A 33 -0.24 -26.04 8.67
CA SER A 33 0.91 -26.81 9.18
C SER A 33 0.46 -28.17 9.73
N LYS A 34 1.36 -29.13 9.73
CA LYS A 34 1.19 -30.42 10.45
C LYS A 34 1.27 -30.28 11.95
N SER A 35 1.81 -29.17 12.43
CA SER A 35 1.92 -28.79 13.84
C SER A 35 1.21 -27.47 14.10
N ASP A 36 1.30 -26.94 15.32
CA ASP A 36 0.77 -25.62 15.64
C ASP A 36 1.41 -24.54 14.75
N CYS A 37 0.58 -23.65 14.17
CA CYS A 37 1.02 -22.59 13.25
C CYS A 37 0.93 -21.18 13.84
N VAL A 38 0.54 -21.03 15.12
CA VAL A 38 0.21 -19.73 15.71
C VAL A 38 1.39 -18.76 15.67
N MET A 39 2.61 -19.22 15.91
CA MET A 39 3.79 -18.34 15.87
C MET A 39 4.14 -17.91 14.44
N ASP A 40 4.00 -18.79 13.45
CA ASP A 40 4.16 -18.41 12.03
C ASP A 40 3.11 -17.37 11.63
N LEU A 41 1.85 -17.59 12.05
CA LEU A 41 0.76 -16.66 11.80
C LEU A 41 0.99 -15.30 12.45
N PHE A 42 1.38 -15.28 13.72
CA PHE A 42 1.63 -14.06 14.49
C PHE A 42 2.73 -13.21 13.88
N TYR A 43 3.92 -13.78 13.66
CA TYR A 43 5.02 -13.04 13.06
C TYR A 43 4.77 -12.75 11.58
N GLY A 44 4.19 -13.68 10.83
CA GLY A 44 3.83 -13.45 9.43
C GLY A 44 2.88 -12.27 9.26
N THR A 45 1.90 -12.13 10.17
CA THR A 45 0.99 -10.97 10.19
C THR A 45 1.71 -9.69 10.61
N ASP A 46 2.54 -9.75 11.65
CA ASP A 46 3.31 -8.60 12.15
C ASP A 46 4.21 -7.97 11.07
N TYR A 47 4.81 -8.78 10.20
CA TYR A 47 5.62 -8.28 9.08
C TYR A 47 4.85 -7.37 8.10
N HIS A 48 3.52 -7.37 8.14
CA HIS A 48 2.69 -6.47 7.32
C HIS A 48 2.35 -5.13 7.98
N CYS A 49 2.86 -4.84 9.19
CA CYS A 49 2.57 -3.60 9.92
C CYS A 49 3.01 -2.31 9.22
N HIS A 50 3.85 -2.38 8.18
CA HIS A 50 4.18 -1.23 7.33
C HIS A 50 3.08 -0.89 6.33
N LEU A 51 2.17 -1.83 6.01
CA LEU A 51 1.05 -1.65 5.08
C LEU A 51 -0.20 -1.07 5.75
N GLY A 52 -0.41 -1.32 7.04
CA GLY A 52 -1.57 -0.80 7.78
C GLY A 52 -1.23 -0.47 9.23
N THR A 53 -2.02 0.40 9.86
CA THR A 53 -1.71 0.93 11.20
C THR A 53 -2.91 1.05 12.13
N LYS A 54 -4.12 0.66 11.71
CA LYS A 54 -5.33 0.91 12.51
C LYS A 54 -5.92 -0.34 13.11
N ARG A 55 -5.93 -1.43 12.38
CA ARG A 55 -6.57 -2.68 12.76
C ARG A 55 -5.62 -3.84 12.52
N GLY A 56 -5.65 -4.81 13.40
CA GLY A 56 -5.02 -6.10 13.20
C GLY A 56 -5.95 -7.19 13.68
N GLY A 57 -5.91 -8.34 13.01
CA GLY A 57 -6.72 -9.46 13.40
C GLY A 57 -6.10 -10.79 13.02
N MET A 58 -6.41 -11.81 13.82
CA MET A 58 -6.03 -13.20 13.55
C MET A 58 -7.22 -14.11 13.81
N ALA A 59 -7.36 -15.16 13.00
CA ALA A 59 -8.26 -16.28 13.28
C ALA A 59 -7.50 -17.59 13.07
N VAL A 60 -7.71 -18.52 13.98
CA VAL A 60 -7.18 -19.89 13.90
C VAL A 60 -8.32 -20.89 13.96
N HIS A 61 -8.09 -22.04 13.37
CA HIS A 61 -8.98 -23.20 13.46
C HIS A 61 -8.25 -24.37 14.11
N ASN A 62 -8.97 -25.05 14.98
CA ASN A 62 -8.58 -26.31 15.61
C ASN A 62 -9.82 -27.23 15.74
N PRO A 63 -9.71 -28.46 16.27
CA PRO A 63 -10.87 -29.34 16.45
C PRO A 63 -12.00 -28.80 17.35
N GLU A 64 -11.71 -27.78 18.16
CA GLU A 64 -12.73 -27.13 19.01
C GLU A 64 -13.49 -26.03 18.25
N GLY A 65 -13.01 -25.62 17.07
CA GLY A 65 -13.60 -24.64 16.18
C GLY A 65 -12.70 -23.45 15.82
N PHE A 66 -13.32 -22.28 15.64
CA PHE A 66 -12.65 -21.05 15.23
C PHE A 66 -12.46 -20.12 16.43
N THR A 67 -11.24 -19.63 16.62
CA THR A 67 -10.91 -18.56 17.59
C THR A 67 -10.43 -17.33 16.84
N ARG A 68 -10.99 -16.15 17.16
CA ARG A 68 -10.67 -14.87 16.51
C ARG A 68 -10.33 -13.80 17.53
N PHE A 69 -9.26 -13.03 17.25
CA PHE A 69 -8.93 -11.79 17.96
C PHE A 69 -8.76 -10.64 16.97
N ILE A 70 -9.28 -9.47 17.31
CA ILE A 70 -9.14 -8.22 16.54
C ILE A 70 -8.79 -7.09 17.50
N HIS A 71 -7.78 -6.30 17.15
CA HIS A 71 -7.34 -5.17 17.96
C HIS A 71 -7.21 -3.88 17.15
N ASN A 72 -7.49 -2.76 17.82
CA ASN A 72 -7.13 -1.43 17.36
C ASN A 72 -5.63 -1.22 17.59
N LEU A 73 -4.88 -0.90 16.51
CA LEU A 73 -3.45 -0.68 16.50
C LEU A 73 -3.05 0.81 16.49
N GLU A 74 -4.02 1.74 16.54
CA GLU A 74 -3.74 3.18 16.41
C GLU A 74 -2.78 3.72 17.47
N ASN A 75 -2.77 3.12 18.66
CA ASN A 75 -1.99 3.58 19.79
C ASN A 75 -0.99 2.55 20.33
N SER A 76 -0.76 1.44 19.60
CA SER A 76 0.14 0.38 20.05
C SER A 76 0.64 -0.47 18.87
N TYR A 77 1.75 -1.16 19.08
CA TYR A 77 2.26 -2.12 18.10
C TYR A 77 1.42 -3.40 18.09
N PHE A 78 1.38 -4.07 16.94
CA PHE A 78 0.71 -5.36 16.77
C PHE A 78 1.16 -6.38 17.83
N ARG A 79 2.45 -6.56 18.00
CA ARG A 79 3.02 -7.51 18.99
C ARG A 79 2.48 -7.27 20.39
N SER A 80 2.51 -6.03 20.86
CA SER A 80 2.06 -5.67 22.22
C SER A 80 0.56 -5.84 22.42
N LYS A 81 -0.23 -5.89 21.34
CA LYS A 81 -1.68 -6.08 21.42
C LYS A 81 -2.09 -7.53 21.40
N PHE A 82 -1.33 -8.38 20.71
CA PHE A 82 -1.68 -9.79 20.52
C PHE A 82 -0.89 -10.74 21.43
N GLU A 83 0.14 -10.24 22.14
CA GLU A 83 1.00 -11.09 22.99
C GLU A 83 0.20 -11.86 24.06
N ASP A 84 -0.75 -11.20 24.71
CA ASP A 84 -1.60 -11.84 25.72
C ASP A 84 -2.58 -12.87 25.11
N ASP A 85 -2.98 -12.68 23.86
CA ASP A 85 -3.91 -13.57 23.16
C ASP A 85 -3.25 -14.88 22.71
N LEU A 86 -1.91 -14.88 22.53
CA LEU A 86 -1.17 -16.05 22.02
C LEU A 86 -1.39 -17.29 22.88
N SER A 87 -1.57 -17.12 24.19
CA SER A 87 -1.84 -18.24 25.11
C SER A 87 -3.21 -18.89 24.85
N ASN A 88 -4.13 -18.16 24.24
CA ASN A 88 -5.50 -18.61 23.93
C ASN A 88 -5.65 -19.05 22.47
N LEU A 89 -4.62 -18.85 21.65
CA LEU A 89 -4.59 -19.29 20.26
C LEU A 89 -3.87 -20.63 20.15
N LYS A 90 -4.54 -21.62 19.59
CA LYS A 90 -3.97 -22.92 19.24
C LYS A 90 -4.60 -23.39 17.95
N GLY A 91 -3.80 -23.84 17.01
CA GLY A 91 -4.33 -24.37 15.76
C GLY A 91 -3.23 -24.69 14.78
N ASN A 92 -3.54 -25.54 13.83
CA ASN A 92 -2.64 -25.94 12.76
C ASN A 92 -2.93 -25.21 11.44
N GLN A 93 -3.91 -24.33 11.44
CA GLN A 93 -4.25 -23.46 10.32
C GLN A 93 -4.84 -22.13 10.81
N GLY A 94 -4.47 -21.04 10.17
CA GLY A 94 -4.93 -19.72 10.57
C GLY A 94 -4.67 -18.66 9.51
N ILE A 95 -5.40 -17.55 9.61
CA ILE A 95 -5.27 -16.35 8.76
C ILE A 95 -5.14 -15.11 9.63
N GLY A 96 -4.35 -14.15 9.15
CA GLY A 96 -4.12 -12.88 9.82
C GLY A 96 -4.11 -11.71 8.84
N VAL A 97 -4.37 -10.52 9.36
CA VAL A 97 -4.48 -9.30 8.57
C VAL A 97 -4.03 -8.08 9.35
N ILE A 98 -3.38 -7.14 8.66
CA ILE A 98 -3.21 -5.76 9.08
C ILE A 98 -4.04 -4.90 8.12
N SER A 99 -4.92 -4.03 8.64
CA SER A 99 -5.81 -3.19 7.84
C SER A 99 -5.90 -1.76 8.38
N ASP A 100 -6.21 -0.82 7.50
CA ASP A 100 -6.50 0.57 7.85
C ASP A 100 -8.01 0.91 7.73
N LEU A 101 -8.82 -0.04 7.31
CA LEU A 101 -10.23 0.22 6.98
C LEU A 101 -11.20 -0.44 7.96
N GLU A 102 -11.40 -1.72 7.81
CA GLU A 102 -12.41 -2.50 8.52
C GLU A 102 -11.80 -3.50 9.49
N ASP A 103 -12.62 -3.96 10.43
CA ASP A 103 -12.29 -5.04 11.34
C ASP A 103 -12.35 -6.39 10.60
N GLN A 104 -11.28 -7.14 10.68
CA GLN A 104 -11.06 -8.45 10.05
C GLN A 104 -10.24 -9.33 11.02
N PRO A 105 -10.29 -10.68 10.91
CA PRO A 105 -11.09 -11.52 10.02
C PRO A 105 -12.59 -11.51 10.32
N ILE A 106 -13.43 -11.72 9.31
CA ILE A 106 -14.88 -11.96 9.49
C ILE A 106 -15.11 -13.47 9.63
N ILE A 107 -15.88 -13.91 10.63
CA ILE A 107 -16.33 -15.29 10.74
C ILE A 107 -17.78 -15.36 10.27
N ALA A 108 -18.05 -16.20 9.28
CA ALA A 108 -19.38 -16.44 8.73
C ALA A 108 -19.83 -17.89 8.97
N ASN A 109 -21.13 -18.08 9.19
CA ASN A 109 -21.80 -19.38 9.20
C ASN A 109 -22.77 -19.41 8.03
N SER A 110 -22.64 -20.38 7.15
CA SER A 110 -23.49 -20.51 5.96
C SER A 110 -23.72 -21.97 5.60
N HIS A 111 -24.43 -22.22 4.51
CA HIS A 111 -24.58 -23.57 3.93
C HIS A 111 -23.24 -24.16 3.47
N LEU A 112 -22.19 -23.32 3.22
CA LEU A 112 -20.83 -23.79 2.94
C LEU A 112 -20.07 -24.25 4.20
N GLY A 113 -20.69 -24.18 5.37
CA GLY A 113 -20.09 -24.40 6.67
C GLY A 113 -19.64 -23.09 7.35
N ARG A 114 -18.90 -23.24 8.46
CA ARG A 114 -18.27 -22.11 9.14
C ARG A 114 -16.93 -21.83 8.51
N PHE A 115 -16.62 -20.54 8.27
CA PHE A 115 -15.33 -20.12 7.74
C PHE A 115 -14.94 -18.74 8.28
N ALA A 116 -13.64 -18.41 8.21
CA ALA A 116 -13.14 -17.06 8.45
C ALA A 116 -12.53 -16.49 7.17
N LEU A 117 -12.68 -15.18 6.96
CA LEU A 117 -12.25 -14.48 5.74
C LEU A 117 -11.44 -13.24 6.08
N VAL A 118 -10.33 -13.04 5.35
CA VAL A 118 -9.60 -11.77 5.27
C VAL A 118 -9.46 -11.34 3.82
N THR A 119 -9.51 -10.02 3.59
CA THR A 119 -9.41 -9.43 2.25
C THR A 119 -8.40 -8.29 2.21
N VAL A 120 -7.82 -8.08 1.02
CA VAL A 120 -6.99 -6.92 0.71
C VAL A 120 -7.35 -6.38 -0.66
N GLY A 121 -7.65 -5.06 -0.73
CA GLY A 121 -8.03 -4.40 -1.97
C GLY A 121 -9.01 -3.25 -1.75
N LYS A 122 -9.71 -2.87 -2.81
CA LYS A 122 -10.71 -1.80 -2.82
C LYS A 122 -11.92 -2.21 -3.66
N ILE A 123 -13.10 -2.06 -3.09
CA ILE A 123 -14.39 -2.35 -3.75
C ILE A 123 -15.06 -1.02 -4.07
N ASN A 124 -15.03 -0.61 -5.35
CA ASN A 124 -15.58 0.69 -5.78
C ASN A 124 -17.11 0.69 -5.85
N ASN A 125 -17.70 -0.47 -6.15
CA ASN A 125 -19.15 -0.63 -6.25
C ASN A 125 -19.77 -1.21 -4.97
N LEU A 126 -19.21 -0.89 -3.79
CA LEU A 126 -19.66 -1.40 -2.50
C LEU A 126 -21.15 -1.17 -2.29
N GLN A 127 -21.64 0.05 -2.51
CA GLN A 127 -23.06 0.42 -2.33
C GLN A 127 -24.00 -0.30 -3.33
N GLU A 128 -23.53 -0.51 -4.57
CA GLU A 128 -24.28 -1.28 -5.58
C GLU A 128 -24.45 -2.73 -5.14
N LEU A 129 -23.37 -3.34 -4.66
CA LEU A 129 -23.39 -4.73 -4.18
C LEU A 129 -24.14 -4.89 -2.86
N GLU A 130 -24.01 -3.94 -1.93
CA GLU A 130 -24.80 -3.88 -0.69
C GLU A 130 -26.29 -3.89 -1.00
N LYS A 131 -26.76 -2.97 -1.86
CA LYS A 131 -28.14 -2.90 -2.28
C LYS A 131 -28.62 -4.22 -2.91
N ARG A 132 -27.83 -4.79 -3.83
CA ARG A 132 -28.13 -6.06 -4.48
C ARG A 132 -28.35 -7.20 -3.47
N LEU A 133 -27.53 -7.28 -2.42
CA LEU A 133 -27.64 -8.31 -1.39
C LEU A 133 -28.85 -8.06 -0.47
N LEU A 134 -29.12 -6.81 -0.10
CA LEU A 134 -30.31 -6.42 0.69
C LEU A 134 -31.60 -6.71 -0.07
N ASP A 135 -31.65 -6.47 -1.39
CA ASP A 135 -32.81 -6.80 -2.26
C ASP A 135 -33.07 -8.33 -2.29
N LYS A 136 -32.06 -9.16 -2.00
CA LYS A 136 -32.18 -10.62 -1.82
C LYS A 136 -32.46 -11.03 -0.37
N HIS A 137 -32.82 -10.11 0.50
CA HIS A 137 -33.11 -10.31 1.92
C HIS A 137 -31.91 -10.82 2.75
N MET A 138 -30.68 -10.64 2.26
CA MET A 138 -29.48 -10.85 3.07
C MET A 138 -29.29 -9.67 4.04
N HIS A 139 -28.61 -9.89 5.14
CA HIS A 139 -28.37 -8.88 6.17
C HIS A 139 -26.90 -8.84 6.56
N PHE A 140 -26.46 -7.69 7.04
CA PHE A 140 -25.12 -7.43 7.51
C PHE A 140 -25.10 -7.22 9.02
N SER A 141 -24.07 -7.71 9.69
CA SER A 141 -23.90 -7.62 11.16
C SER A 141 -22.74 -6.73 11.54
N GLU A 142 -21.73 -6.63 10.68
CA GLU A 142 -20.52 -5.88 10.94
C GLU A 142 -20.51 -4.54 10.17
N HIS A 143 -20.10 -3.48 10.84
CA HIS A 143 -20.05 -2.13 10.26
C HIS A 143 -18.64 -1.57 10.28
N SER A 144 -18.29 -0.83 9.23
CA SER A 144 -17.08 -0.01 9.15
C SER A 144 -17.49 1.47 9.08
N GLY A 145 -17.57 2.11 10.23
CA GLY A 145 -18.16 3.45 10.35
C GLY A 145 -19.68 3.43 10.08
N ASN A 146 -20.11 4.14 9.04
CA ASN A 146 -21.52 4.20 8.61
C ASN A 146 -21.81 3.32 7.37
N MET A 147 -20.89 2.45 6.99
CA MET A 147 -21.03 1.53 5.84
C MET A 147 -20.97 0.09 6.32
N VAL A 148 -21.44 -0.83 5.49
CA VAL A 148 -21.22 -2.26 5.71
C VAL A 148 -19.73 -2.57 5.71
N ASN A 149 -19.32 -3.59 6.43
CA ASN A 149 -17.96 -4.08 6.39
C ASN A 149 -17.66 -4.69 5.01
N PRO A 150 -16.68 -4.17 4.23
CA PRO A 150 -16.40 -4.69 2.88
C PRO A 150 -16.03 -6.17 2.86
N THR A 151 -15.35 -6.67 3.90
CA THR A 151 -14.99 -8.09 4.01
C THR A 151 -16.21 -8.97 4.28
N GLU A 152 -17.16 -8.49 5.10
CA GLU A 152 -18.44 -9.19 5.29
C GLU A 152 -19.23 -9.23 3.98
N LEU A 153 -19.26 -8.13 3.22
CA LEU A 153 -19.91 -8.11 1.90
C LEU A 153 -19.31 -9.18 0.98
N VAL A 154 -17.99 -9.34 0.95
CA VAL A 154 -17.33 -10.40 0.16
C VAL A 154 -17.76 -11.79 0.67
N ALA A 155 -17.84 -12.00 1.98
CA ALA A 155 -18.35 -13.27 2.53
C ALA A 155 -19.79 -13.57 2.05
N MET A 156 -20.66 -12.53 2.01
CA MET A 156 -22.04 -12.70 1.52
C MET A 156 -22.09 -13.00 0.02
N LEU A 157 -21.23 -12.38 -0.81
CA LEU A 157 -21.12 -12.70 -2.24
C LEU A 157 -20.64 -14.15 -2.47
N ILE A 158 -19.75 -14.64 -1.62
CA ILE A 158 -19.31 -16.04 -1.66
C ILE A 158 -20.47 -16.98 -1.32
N CYS A 159 -21.28 -16.63 -0.33
CA CYS A 159 -22.42 -17.41 0.11
C CYS A 159 -23.64 -17.36 -0.83
N GLU A 160 -23.59 -16.63 -1.95
CA GLU A 160 -24.61 -16.72 -2.99
C GLU A 160 -24.52 -18.03 -3.80
N GLU A 161 -23.37 -18.74 -3.75
CA GLU A 161 -23.08 -19.92 -4.57
C GLU A 161 -22.93 -21.19 -3.73
N GLU A 162 -23.03 -22.37 -4.37
CA GLU A 162 -23.06 -23.67 -3.71
C GLU A 162 -21.68 -24.23 -3.33
N SER A 163 -20.59 -23.53 -3.73
CA SER A 163 -19.22 -23.92 -3.41
C SER A 163 -18.30 -22.73 -3.20
N PHE A 164 -17.22 -22.90 -2.41
CA PHE A 164 -16.20 -21.86 -2.29
C PHE A 164 -15.57 -21.49 -3.63
N LYS A 165 -15.37 -22.46 -4.54
CA LYS A 165 -14.86 -22.18 -5.89
C LYS A 165 -15.75 -21.19 -6.62
N ASP A 166 -17.02 -21.49 -6.72
CA ASP A 166 -17.97 -20.69 -7.48
C ASP A 166 -18.24 -19.36 -6.77
N GLY A 167 -18.32 -19.35 -5.44
CA GLY A 167 -18.49 -18.15 -4.62
C GLY A 167 -17.32 -17.17 -4.74
N ILE A 168 -16.08 -17.66 -4.71
CA ILE A 168 -14.90 -16.79 -4.94
C ILE A 168 -14.93 -16.22 -6.36
N GLN A 169 -15.28 -17.03 -7.36
CA GLN A 169 -15.40 -16.57 -8.76
C GLN A 169 -16.50 -15.53 -8.92
N ASN A 170 -17.67 -15.73 -8.26
CA ASN A 170 -18.75 -14.75 -8.23
C ASN A 170 -18.27 -13.40 -7.65
N ALA A 171 -17.60 -13.42 -6.50
CA ALA A 171 -17.02 -12.22 -5.91
C ALA A 171 -16.00 -11.55 -6.86
N GLN A 172 -15.08 -12.32 -7.46
CA GLN A 172 -14.10 -11.79 -8.42
C GLN A 172 -14.75 -11.16 -9.67
N GLN A 173 -15.91 -11.64 -10.11
CA GLN A 173 -16.64 -11.11 -11.28
C GLN A 173 -17.41 -9.84 -10.94
N LEU A 174 -18.05 -9.80 -9.78
CA LEU A 174 -18.95 -8.70 -9.38
C LEU A 174 -18.21 -7.47 -8.84
N ILE A 175 -17.06 -7.67 -8.23
CA ILE A 175 -16.29 -6.57 -7.62
C ILE A 175 -15.64 -5.72 -8.72
N LYS A 176 -15.97 -4.42 -8.73
CA LYS A 176 -15.27 -3.40 -9.50
C LYS A 176 -14.15 -2.84 -8.61
N GLY A 177 -12.90 -3.09 -8.96
CA GLY A 177 -11.74 -2.72 -8.15
C GLY A 177 -10.71 -3.84 -8.06
N SER A 178 -10.30 -4.18 -6.85
CA SER A 178 -9.38 -5.29 -6.55
C SER A 178 -9.77 -5.92 -5.21
N CYS A 179 -9.74 -7.24 -5.13
CA CYS A 179 -9.96 -7.97 -3.88
C CYS A 179 -9.25 -9.33 -3.93
N SER A 180 -8.08 -9.42 -3.31
CA SER A 180 -7.43 -10.70 -3.00
C SER A 180 -7.84 -11.16 -1.60
N MET A 181 -7.88 -12.46 -1.34
CA MET A 181 -8.46 -12.98 -0.10
C MET A 181 -7.84 -14.29 0.36
N LEU A 182 -7.93 -14.54 1.67
CA LEU A 182 -7.71 -15.86 2.28
C LEU A 182 -8.98 -16.28 3.03
N ILE A 183 -9.41 -17.52 2.81
CA ILE A 183 -10.58 -18.10 3.47
C ILE A 183 -10.13 -19.32 4.25
N LEU A 184 -10.20 -19.24 5.58
CA LEU A 184 -9.93 -20.33 6.49
C LEU A 184 -11.18 -21.17 6.68
N THR A 185 -11.09 -22.45 6.35
CA THR A 185 -12.14 -23.45 6.50
C THR A 185 -11.65 -24.61 7.35
N GLU A 186 -12.52 -25.57 7.69
CA GLU A 186 -12.11 -26.82 8.36
C GLU A 186 -11.14 -27.65 7.51
N LYS A 187 -11.23 -27.55 6.17
CA LYS A 187 -10.41 -28.36 5.23
C LYS A 187 -9.03 -27.75 4.95
N GLY A 188 -8.84 -26.47 5.20
CA GLY A 188 -7.63 -25.73 4.83
C GLY A 188 -7.93 -24.28 4.51
N ILE A 189 -6.99 -23.62 3.83
CA ILE A 189 -7.09 -22.21 3.45
C ILE A 189 -7.21 -22.09 1.92
N TYR A 190 -8.33 -21.51 1.45
CA TYR A 190 -8.38 -21.01 0.08
C TYR A 190 -7.61 -19.69 0.00
N ALA A 191 -6.66 -19.62 -0.92
CA ALA A 191 -5.96 -18.40 -1.27
C ALA A 191 -6.35 -18.00 -2.69
N ALA A 192 -6.87 -16.77 -2.86
CA ALA A 192 -7.36 -16.27 -4.13
C ALA A 192 -6.77 -14.89 -4.44
N ARG A 193 -6.09 -14.77 -5.59
CA ARG A 193 -5.64 -13.50 -6.13
C ARG A 193 -6.79 -12.81 -6.87
N ASP A 194 -6.87 -11.48 -6.81
CA ASP A 194 -7.91 -10.72 -7.51
C ASP A 194 -7.92 -10.98 -9.03
N LYS A 195 -9.05 -10.69 -9.68
CA LYS A 195 -9.32 -11.00 -11.09
C LYS A 195 -8.20 -10.60 -12.05
N LEU A 196 -7.58 -9.45 -11.85
CA LEU A 196 -6.50 -8.94 -12.70
C LEU A 196 -5.12 -9.01 -12.02
N GLY A 197 -5.01 -9.61 -10.84
CA GLY A 197 -3.74 -9.79 -10.15
C GLY A 197 -3.09 -8.50 -9.65
N ARG A 198 -3.87 -7.44 -9.38
CA ARG A 198 -3.35 -6.16 -8.92
C ARG A 198 -2.67 -6.24 -7.56
N THR A 199 -3.24 -7.05 -6.66
CA THR A 199 -2.66 -7.35 -5.37
C THR A 199 -2.05 -8.75 -5.40
N PRO A 200 -0.76 -8.90 -5.13
CA PRO A 200 -0.10 -10.20 -5.13
C PRO A 200 -0.65 -11.14 -4.07
N VAL A 201 -0.61 -12.42 -4.37
CA VAL A 201 -0.73 -13.52 -3.39
C VAL A 201 0.37 -14.51 -3.71
N VAL A 202 1.25 -14.76 -2.74
CA VAL A 202 2.42 -15.63 -2.91
C VAL A 202 2.31 -16.78 -1.93
N ILE A 203 2.56 -17.99 -2.43
CA ILE A 203 2.57 -19.20 -1.63
C ILE A 203 4.01 -19.54 -1.27
N GLY A 204 4.25 -19.74 0.03
CA GLY A 204 5.49 -20.22 0.59
C GLY A 204 5.37 -21.65 1.10
N LYS A 205 6.48 -22.35 1.13
CA LYS A 205 6.59 -23.74 1.60
C LYS A 205 7.77 -23.92 2.52
N LYS A 206 7.57 -24.65 3.59
CA LYS A 206 8.63 -25.21 4.41
C LYS A 206 8.29 -26.65 4.82
N SER A 207 9.19 -27.34 5.47
CA SER A 207 8.93 -28.72 5.92
C SER A 207 7.66 -28.81 6.77
N GLY A 208 6.64 -29.52 6.26
CA GLY A 208 5.37 -29.74 6.95
C GLY A 208 4.42 -28.55 7.03
N ALA A 209 4.66 -27.47 6.26
CA ALA A 209 3.78 -26.30 6.28
C ALA A 209 3.78 -25.54 4.95
N TYR A 210 2.65 -24.87 4.67
CA TYR A 210 2.50 -23.87 3.60
C TYR A 210 2.00 -22.55 4.19
N ALA A 211 2.36 -21.46 3.54
CA ALA A 211 1.85 -20.13 3.88
C ALA A 211 1.39 -19.39 2.61
N ALA A 212 0.41 -18.50 2.76
CA ALA A 212 0.00 -17.55 1.72
C ALA A 212 0.13 -16.13 2.26
N THR A 213 0.66 -15.21 1.44
CA THR A 213 0.89 -13.83 1.87
C THR A 213 0.73 -12.87 0.71
N SER A 214 0.37 -11.61 1.02
CA SER A 214 0.42 -10.52 0.03
C SER A 214 1.83 -9.98 -0.21
N GLU A 215 2.77 -10.24 0.70
CA GLU A 215 4.16 -9.78 0.60
C GLU A 215 5.14 -10.81 1.20
N THR A 216 6.25 -11.08 0.52
CA THR A 216 7.17 -12.18 0.87
C THR A 216 8.14 -11.89 2.00
N ILE A 217 8.12 -10.68 2.57
CA ILE A 217 9.08 -10.22 3.59
C ILE A 217 9.20 -11.16 4.81
N ALA A 218 8.11 -11.83 5.19
CA ALA A 218 8.08 -12.74 6.33
C ALA A 218 8.80 -14.08 6.05
N PHE A 219 8.83 -14.52 4.78
CA PHE A 219 9.25 -15.86 4.43
C PHE A 219 10.68 -16.21 4.84
N PRO A 220 11.70 -15.38 4.55
CA PRO A 220 13.08 -15.73 4.91
C PRO A 220 13.27 -16.00 6.40
N ASN A 221 12.65 -15.17 7.25
CA ASN A 221 12.82 -15.27 8.70
C ASN A 221 11.93 -16.37 9.34
N LEU A 222 10.86 -16.80 8.66
CA LEU A 222 9.99 -17.88 9.11
C LEU A 222 10.37 -19.23 8.47
N GLY A 223 11.40 -19.25 7.61
CA GLY A 223 11.92 -20.46 6.98
C GLY A 223 11.06 -20.98 5.84
N PHE A 224 10.26 -20.11 5.20
CA PHE A 224 9.50 -20.46 3.99
C PHE A 224 10.30 -20.09 2.73
N ASP A 225 10.39 -21.02 1.81
CA ASP A 225 10.81 -20.76 0.42
C ASP A 225 9.59 -20.39 -0.43
N ILE A 226 9.77 -19.55 -1.45
CA ILE A 226 8.71 -19.21 -2.38
C ILE A 226 8.41 -20.42 -3.25
N GLU A 227 7.21 -20.96 -3.16
CA GLU A 227 6.73 -22.10 -3.96
C GLU A 227 6.03 -21.62 -5.23
N LYS A 228 5.20 -20.56 -5.12
CA LYS A 228 4.39 -20.09 -6.25
C LYS A 228 3.91 -18.66 -6.07
N TYR A 229 3.92 -17.89 -7.15
CA TYR A 229 3.14 -16.66 -7.29
C TYR A 229 1.80 -17.02 -7.94
N LEU A 230 0.67 -16.73 -7.29
CA LEU A 230 -0.63 -16.94 -7.90
C LEU A 230 -0.82 -15.98 -9.07
N GLY A 231 -1.35 -16.47 -10.18
CA GLY A 231 -1.70 -15.64 -11.33
C GLY A 231 -3.03 -14.89 -11.13
N PRO A 232 -3.44 -14.04 -12.09
CA PRO A 232 -4.66 -13.24 -12.00
C PRO A 232 -5.90 -14.12 -11.89
N GLY A 233 -6.73 -13.90 -10.86
CA GLY A 233 -7.95 -14.66 -10.61
C GLY A 233 -7.74 -16.12 -10.23
N GLU A 234 -6.50 -16.55 -9.99
CA GLU A 234 -6.19 -17.92 -9.57
C GLU A 234 -6.68 -18.19 -8.15
N ILE A 235 -7.16 -19.43 -7.93
CA ILE A 235 -7.63 -19.92 -6.64
C ILE A 235 -6.91 -21.23 -6.34
N VAL A 236 -6.33 -21.35 -5.16
CA VAL A 236 -5.75 -22.59 -4.64
C VAL A 236 -6.32 -22.92 -3.27
N LEU A 237 -6.41 -24.21 -2.94
CA LEU A 237 -6.65 -24.71 -1.59
C LEU A 237 -5.33 -25.24 -1.03
N MET A 238 -4.90 -24.70 0.10
CA MET A 238 -3.74 -25.17 0.85
C MET A 238 -4.17 -26.03 2.00
N THR A 239 -3.56 -27.20 2.11
CA THR A 239 -3.63 -28.09 3.26
C THR A 239 -2.20 -28.32 3.81
N PRO A 240 -2.00 -28.90 5.00
CA PRO A 240 -0.65 -29.21 5.47
C PRO A 240 0.12 -30.18 4.57
N GLU A 241 -0.57 -30.94 3.72
CA GLU A 241 -0.01 -31.99 2.86
C GLU A 241 0.35 -31.46 1.47
N HIS A 242 -0.52 -30.63 0.86
CA HIS A 242 -0.40 -30.21 -0.53
C HIS A 242 -1.15 -28.92 -0.83
N ILE A 243 -0.89 -28.38 -2.02
CA ILE A 243 -1.63 -27.28 -2.63
C ILE A 243 -2.42 -27.85 -3.81
N GLU A 244 -3.73 -27.61 -3.83
CA GLU A 244 -4.61 -27.96 -4.92
C GLU A 244 -4.98 -26.71 -5.71
N GLN A 245 -4.79 -26.71 -7.04
CA GLN A 245 -5.28 -25.63 -7.91
C GLN A 245 -6.77 -25.82 -8.18
N ILE A 246 -7.60 -24.98 -7.56
CA ILE A 246 -9.07 -24.99 -7.69
C ILE A 246 -9.51 -24.29 -8.97
N LYS A 247 -8.80 -23.21 -9.35
CA LYS A 247 -9.03 -22.46 -10.59
C LYS A 247 -7.71 -21.99 -11.14
N ALA A 248 -7.47 -22.26 -12.41
CA ALA A 248 -6.29 -21.76 -13.12
C ALA A 248 -6.32 -20.23 -13.28
N PRO A 249 -5.15 -19.58 -13.42
CA PRO A 249 -5.06 -18.15 -13.64
C PRO A 249 -5.71 -17.75 -14.98
N GLY A 250 -6.22 -16.50 -15.02
CA GLY A 250 -6.64 -15.86 -16.26
C GLY A 250 -5.46 -15.34 -17.06
N GLU A 251 -5.72 -14.95 -18.31
CA GLU A 251 -4.68 -14.44 -19.22
C GLU A 251 -4.33 -12.96 -18.97
N GLN A 252 -5.32 -12.16 -18.55
CA GLN A 252 -5.16 -10.73 -18.34
C GLN A 252 -4.62 -10.43 -16.95
N MET A 253 -3.46 -9.78 -16.90
CA MET A 253 -2.81 -9.35 -15.67
C MET A 253 -2.58 -7.84 -15.67
N GLN A 254 -2.79 -7.19 -14.53
CA GLN A 254 -2.42 -5.80 -14.28
C GLN A 254 -1.95 -5.62 -12.84
N VAL A 255 -0.78 -6.15 -12.52
CA VAL A 255 -0.17 -5.96 -11.20
C VAL A 255 0.18 -4.49 -10.95
N CYS A 256 -0.06 -4.02 -9.74
CA CYS A 256 0.18 -2.62 -9.38
C CYS A 256 1.67 -2.27 -9.45
N SER A 257 2.06 -1.33 -10.31
CA SER A 257 3.47 -0.90 -10.44
C SER A 257 4.00 -0.20 -9.19
N PHE A 258 3.13 0.39 -8.36
CA PHE A 258 3.50 1.02 -7.10
C PHE A 258 4.03 0.04 -6.04
N LEU A 259 3.84 -1.25 -6.20
CA LEU A 259 4.46 -2.26 -5.35
C LEU A 259 5.98 -2.12 -5.35
N TRP A 260 6.59 -1.92 -6.53
CA TRP A 260 8.04 -1.73 -6.63
C TRP A 260 8.48 -0.30 -6.36
N VAL A 261 7.69 0.68 -6.73
CA VAL A 261 8.06 2.10 -6.55
C VAL A 261 8.07 2.50 -5.07
N TYR A 262 7.03 2.10 -4.32
CA TYR A 262 6.81 2.61 -2.96
C TYR A 262 6.42 1.55 -1.93
N TYR A 263 5.35 0.75 -2.18
CA TYR A 263 4.74 -0.07 -1.14
C TYR A 263 5.59 -1.21 -0.65
N GLY A 264 6.16 -1.96 -1.58
CA GLY A 264 6.87 -3.17 -1.27
C GLY A 264 8.04 -2.91 -0.33
N TYR A 265 8.18 -3.77 0.64
CA TYR A 265 9.38 -3.73 1.47
C TYR A 265 10.62 -4.11 0.62
N PRO A 266 11.78 -3.49 0.84
CA PRO A 266 12.98 -3.69 -0.01
C PRO A 266 13.34 -5.16 -0.27
N ALA A 267 13.23 -6.02 0.76
CA ALA A 267 13.54 -7.45 0.65
C ALA A 267 12.45 -8.30 -0.01
N SER A 268 11.30 -7.72 -0.36
CA SER A 268 10.16 -8.46 -0.91
C SER A 268 10.31 -8.76 -2.41
N TYR A 269 9.60 -9.79 -2.84
CA TYR A 269 9.48 -10.20 -4.24
C TYR A 269 8.00 -10.21 -4.65
N TYR A 270 7.71 -9.65 -5.82
CA TYR A 270 6.41 -9.74 -6.47
C TYR A 270 6.59 -10.29 -7.89
N ASP A 271 5.85 -11.32 -8.22
CA ASP A 271 5.93 -11.98 -9.55
C ASP A 271 7.38 -12.27 -10.00
N GLY A 272 8.24 -12.68 -9.04
CA GLY A 272 9.64 -13.03 -9.28
C GLY A 272 10.64 -11.86 -9.28
N ILE A 273 10.17 -10.62 -9.07
CA ILE A 273 11.01 -9.41 -9.16
C ILE A 273 11.20 -8.81 -7.76
N ASN A 274 12.48 -8.67 -7.36
CA ASN A 274 12.83 -8.03 -6.10
C ASN A 274 12.55 -6.52 -6.13
N VAL A 275 12.05 -5.99 -5.02
CA VAL A 275 11.69 -4.58 -4.89
C VAL A 275 12.91 -3.66 -4.96
N ASP A 276 13.96 -3.96 -4.21
CA ASP A 276 15.12 -3.07 -4.12
C ASP A 276 15.95 -3.10 -5.41
N GLU A 277 16.10 -4.28 -6.05
CA GLU A 277 16.73 -4.37 -7.37
C GLU A 277 15.99 -3.52 -8.42
N CYS A 278 14.65 -3.53 -8.40
CA CYS A 278 13.87 -2.66 -9.26
C CYS A 278 14.11 -1.18 -8.95
N ARG A 279 14.19 -0.80 -7.68
CA ARG A 279 14.50 0.58 -7.27
C ARG A 279 15.89 1.00 -7.70
N TYR A 280 16.89 0.12 -7.63
CA TYR A 280 18.25 0.40 -8.12
C TYR A 280 18.25 0.64 -9.63
N ARG A 281 17.58 -0.22 -10.43
CA ARG A 281 17.44 -0.02 -11.88
C ARG A 281 16.71 1.29 -12.22
N CYS A 282 15.67 1.62 -11.45
CA CYS A 282 14.92 2.86 -11.62
C CYS A 282 15.80 4.10 -11.34
N GLY A 283 16.59 4.07 -10.26
CA GLY A 283 17.54 5.13 -9.92
C GLY A 283 18.64 5.29 -10.97
N ALA A 284 19.19 4.18 -11.47
CA ALA A 284 20.17 4.20 -12.55
C ALA A 284 19.61 4.81 -13.85
N ALA A 285 18.34 4.51 -14.19
CA ALA A 285 17.67 5.10 -15.36
C ALA A 285 17.48 6.63 -15.22
N LEU A 286 17.13 7.12 -14.02
CA LEU A 286 17.10 8.56 -13.73
C LEU A 286 18.48 9.21 -13.92
N ALA A 287 19.52 8.54 -13.47
CA ALA A 287 20.91 9.02 -13.53
C ALA A 287 21.45 9.13 -14.95
N LYS A 288 21.15 8.16 -15.83
CA LYS A 288 21.56 8.15 -17.26
C LYS A 288 21.07 9.36 -18.03
N ASN A 289 19.92 9.88 -17.67
CA ASN A 289 19.27 11.03 -18.30
C ASN A 289 19.58 12.36 -17.57
N ASP A 290 20.60 12.39 -16.71
CA ASP A 290 20.88 13.53 -15.86
C ASP A 290 22.33 14.01 -15.98
N ASP A 291 22.50 15.32 -16.21
CA ASP A 291 23.77 15.99 -16.45
C ASP A 291 24.17 16.98 -15.33
N ILE A 292 23.43 17.00 -14.22
CA ILE A 292 23.70 17.90 -13.09
C ILE A 292 25.04 17.57 -12.41
N ASP A 293 25.73 18.61 -11.96
CA ASP A 293 26.93 18.51 -11.14
C ASP A 293 26.58 18.71 -9.68
N VAL A 294 26.70 17.66 -8.86
CA VAL A 294 26.33 17.65 -7.43
C VAL A 294 27.43 17.01 -6.59
N ASP A 295 27.50 17.42 -5.33
CA ASP A 295 28.47 16.86 -4.39
C ASP A 295 28.02 15.51 -3.84
N TYR A 296 26.71 15.33 -3.67
CA TYR A 296 26.12 14.15 -3.03
C TYR A 296 24.81 13.71 -3.66
N VAL A 297 24.53 12.41 -3.53
CA VAL A 297 23.23 11.78 -3.77
C VAL A 297 22.64 11.35 -2.46
N SER A 298 21.34 11.53 -2.27
CA SER A 298 20.58 11.03 -1.12
C SER A 298 19.18 10.58 -1.51
N GLY A 299 18.59 9.71 -0.70
CA GLY A 299 17.17 9.37 -0.78
C GLY A 299 16.40 10.03 0.36
N ILE A 300 15.16 10.44 0.10
CA ILE A 300 14.24 10.75 1.19
C ILE A 300 13.91 9.45 1.93
N PRO A 301 14.24 9.34 3.22
CA PRO A 301 14.06 8.09 3.96
C PRO A 301 12.57 7.74 4.19
N ASP A 302 12.16 6.48 4.03
CA ASP A 302 12.97 5.31 3.63
C ASP A 302 12.81 4.95 2.14
N SER A 303 11.70 5.34 1.52
CA SER A 303 11.26 4.89 0.19
C SER A 303 12.16 5.37 -0.96
N GLY A 304 12.77 6.55 -0.83
CA GLY A 304 13.70 7.10 -1.81
C GLY A 304 15.11 6.48 -1.77
N VAL A 305 15.44 5.68 -0.74
CA VAL A 305 16.80 5.19 -0.50
C VAL A 305 17.29 4.26 -1.60
N GLY A 306 16.51 3.24 -1.99
CA GLY A 306 16.90 2.30 -3.05
C GLY A 306 17.12 3.01 -4.39
N HIS A 307 16.23 3.95 -4.74
CA HIS A 307 16.36 4.77 -5.94
C HIS A 307 17.64 5.63 -5.92
N ALA A 308 17.96 6.23 -4.77
CA ALA A 308 19.17 7.04 -4.61
C ALA A 308 20.45 6.20 -4.69
N ILE A 309 20.46 4.99 -4.15
CA ILE A 309 21.60 4.08 -4.27
C ILE A 309 21.84 3.75 -5.75
N GLY A 310 20.80 3.38 -6.51
CA GLY A 310 20.92 3.11 -7.94
C GLY A 310 21.43 4.33 -8.74
N TYR A 311 20.94 5.53 -8.41
CA TYR A 311 21.42 6.78 -9.01
C TYR A 311 22.89 7.04 -8.70
N ALA A 312 23.29 6.90 -7.43
CA ALA A 312 24.66 7.11 -6.97
C ALA A 312 25.66 6.14 -7.64
N MET A 313 25.27 4.87 -7.76
CA MET A 313 26.09 3.84 -8.43
C MET A 313 26.30 4.16 -9.91
N GLU A 314 25.27 4.57 -10.65
CA GLU A 314 25.36 4.89 -12.08
C GLU A 314 26.22 6.13 -12.36
N ARG A 315 26.10 7.17 -11.51
CA ARG A 315 26.84 8.44 -11.67
C ARG A 315 28.22 8.45 -10.98
N HIS A 316 28.54 7.42 -10.20
CA HIS A 316 29.76 7.38 -9.36
C HIS A 316 29.88 8.57 -8.40
N ILE A 317 28.73 9.05 -7.88
CA ILE A 317 28.65 10.15 -6.91
C ILE A 317 28.43 9.55 -5.50
N PRO A 318 29.08 10.07 -4.45
CA PRO A 318 28.88 9.55 -3.10
C PRO A 318 27.41 9.62 -2.64
N TYR A 319 26.88 8.49 -2.17
CA TYR A 319 25.62 8.44 -1.45
C TYR A 319 25.86 8.84 0.01
N VAL A 320 25.11 9.82 0.52
CA VAL A 320 25.19 10.27 1.91
C VAL A 320 23.79 10.39 2.53
N ARG A 321 23.73 10.57 3.84
CA ARG A 321 22.47 10.68 4.59
C ARG A 321 22.34 12.06 5.24
N PRO A 322 22.00 13.11 4.48
CA PRO A 322 21.77 14.45 5.05
C PRO A 322 20.49 14.49 5.91
N TYR A 323 19.58 13.53 5.72
CA TYR A 323 18.50 13.24 6.65
C TYR A 323 18.66 11.86 7.26
N VAL A 324 18.44 11.76 8.56
CA VAL A 324 18.39 10.51 9.31
C VAL A 324 17.01 10.36 9.94
N LYS A 325 16.37 9.22 9.70
CA LYS A 325 15.08 8.92 10.33
C LYS A 325 15.29 8.63 11.82
N TYR A 326 14.52 9.29 12.66
CA TYR A 326 14.51 9.03 14.09
C TYR A 326 13.55 7.89 14.41
N THR A 327 14.09 6.69 14.60
CA THR A 327 13.33 5.45 14.80
C THR A 327 12.82 5.23 16.24
N PRO A 328 13.45 5.75 17.34
CA PRO A 328 13.01 5.45 18.70
C PRO A 328 11.69 6.10 19.11
N THR A 329 11.15 7.01 18.31
CA THR A 329 9.94 7.73 18.66
C THR A 329 8.70 7.17 18.04
N TRP A 330 7.70 7.04 18.86
CA TRP A 330 6.27 6.97 18.58
C TRP A 330 5.84 5.91 17.58
N PRO A 331 4.90 5.05 17.94
CA PRO A 331 4.17 4.25 16.96
C PRO A 331 3.75 5.13 15.80
N ARG A 332 3.73 4.62 14.55
CA ARG A 332 3.23 5.34 13.35
C ARG A 332 1.84 5.98 13.58
N SER A 333 1.10 5.44 14.53
CA SER A 333 -0.26 5.80 14.92
C SER A 333 -0.36 6.92 15.96
N PHE A 334 0.71 7.25 16.69
CA PHE A 334 0.63 8.32 17.67
C PHE A 334 0.49 9.68 16.99
N MET A 335 -0.72 10.21 17.03
CA MET A 335 -1.09 11.54 16.55
C MET A 335 -1.62 12.36 17.73
N PRO A 336 -0.82 13.28 18.27
CA PRO A 336 -1.30 14.19 19.31
C PRO A 336 -2.52 14.98 18.85
N GLN A 337 -3.46 15.24 19.73
CA GLN A 337 -4.64 16.04 19.42
C GLN A 337 -4.30 17.51 19.12
N ASN A 338 -3.24 18.03 19.72
CA ASN A 338 -2.78 19.40 19.53
C ASN A 338 -1.98 19.55 18.22
N GLN A 339 -2.30 20.58 17.41
CA GLN A 339 -1.66 20.84 16.11
C GLN A 339 -0.17 21.16 16.25
N ASP A 340 0.23 21.91 17.27
CA ASP A 340 1.63 22.29 17.49
C ASP A 340 2.49 21.08 17.84
N VAL A 341 1.94 20.17 18.65
CA VAL A 341 2.60 18.90 18.98
C VAL A 341 2.66 18.00 17.75
N ARG A 342 1.64 17.98 16.87
CA ARG A 342 1.70 17.25 15.59
C ARG A 342 2.78 17.79 14.67
N ASN A 343 2.91 19.11 14.57
CA ASN A 343 3.95 19.75 13.78
C ASN A 343 5.34 19.45 14.33
N LEU A 344 5.48 19.43 15.66
CA LEU A 344 6.72 19.05 16.32
C LEU A 344 7.08 17.58 16.05
N VAL A 345 6.13 16.64 16.23
CA VAL A 345 6.32 15.21 15.95
C VAL A 345 6.68 14.97 14.48
N ALA A 346 6.05 15.71 13.54
CA ALA A 346 6.40 15.62 12.12
C ALA A 346 7.86 16.07 11.87
N LYS A 347 8.31 17.14 12.52
CA LYS A 347 9.70 17.61 12.43
C LYS A 347 10.71 16.66 13.08
N MET A 348 10.32 15.93 14.13
CA MET A 348 11.20 14.97 14.81
C MET A 348 11.48 13.70 14.00
N LYS A 349 10.69 13.41 12.96
CA LYS A 349 10.84 12.16 12.17
C LYS A 349 12.12 12.14 11.35
N LEU A 350 12.55 13.28 10.85
CA LEU A 350 13.74 13.41 10.02
C LEU A 350 14.70 14.43 10.68
N ILE A 351 15.86 13.95 11.08
CA ILE A 351 16.90 14.79 11.68
C ILE A 351 17.87 15.19 10.58
N PRO A 352 18.04 16.50 10.29
CA PRO A 352 19.01 16.96 9.33
C PRO A 352 20.44 16.94 9.90
N ASN A 353 21.39 16.50 9.09
CA ASN A 353 22.83 16.52 9.41
C ASN A 353 23.47 17.75 8.76
N LYS A 354 23.66 18.81 9.55
CA LYS A 354 24.21 20.09 9.07
C LYS A 354 25.52 19.93 8.32
N ALA A 355 26.45 19.08 8.78
CA ALA A 355 27.75 18.86 8.17
C ALA A 355 27.67 18.31 6.74
N LEU A 356 26.60 17.62 6.38
CA LEU A 356 26.36 17.06 5.04
C LEU A 356 25.47 17.96 4.17
N ILE A 357 24.99 19.10 4.69
CA ILE A 357 24.04 19.97 3.99
C ILE A 357 24.66 21.33 3.66
N GLU A 358 25.32 21.98 4.64
CA GLU A 358 25.79 23.35 4.53
C GLU A 358 26.79 23.52 3.36
N GLY A 359 26.47 24.43 2.43
CA GLY A 359 27.29 24.72 1.25
C GLY A 359 27.31 23.63 0.17
N LYS A 360 26.51 22.57 0.28
CA LYS A 360 26.53 21.42 -0.63
C LYS A 360 25.43 21.49 -1.69
N ARG A 361 25.75 20.93 -2.86
CA ARG A 361 24.81 20.66 -3.95
C ARG A 361 24.36 19.20 -3.83
N ILE A 362 23.07 18.97 -3.61
CA ILE A 362 22.57 17.64 -3.28
C ILE A 362 21.43 17.27 -4.23
N VAL A 363 21.48 16.06 -4.80
CA VAL A 363 20.32 15.47 -5.45
C VAL A 363 19.63 14.49 -4.50
N PHE A 364 18.33 14.71 -4.32
CA PHE A 364 17.45 13.81 -3.56
C PHE A 364 16.62 12.97 -4.53
N CYS A 365 16.67 11.67 -4.36
CA CYS A 365 15.71 10.77 -4.97
C CYS A 365 14.51 10.57 -4.04
N GLU A 366 13.32 10.64 -4.64
CA GLU A 366 12.03 10.40 -3.99
C GLU A 366 11.27 9.34 -4.78
N ASP A 367 10.46 8.54 -4.12
CA ASP A 367 9.62 7.56 -4.82
C ASP A 367 8.55 8.23 -5.68
N SER A 368 7.81 9.17 -5.08
CA SER A 368 6.68 9.85 -5.73
C SER A 368 6.35 11.19 -5.06
N ILE A 369 5.78 12.12 -5.81
CA ILE A 369 5.21 13.35 -5.27
C ILE A 369 3.69 13.28 -5.41
N VAL A 370 3.00 12.98 -4.32
CA VAL A 370 1.53 12.97 -4.29
C VAL A 370 0.99 14.40 -4.14
N ARG A 371 1.22 15.04 -2.99
CA ARG A 371 0.75 16.40 -2.66
C ARG A 371 1.84 17.46 -2.70
N GLY A 372 3.09 17.06 -2.53
CA GLY A 372 4.27 17.91 -2.48
C GLY A 372 4.53 18.64 -1.16
N THR A 373 3.58 18.65 -0.22
CA THR A 373 3.68 19.44 1.02
C THR A 373 4.84 18.99 1.91
N GLN A 374 5.00 17.67 2.15
CA GLN A 374 6.08 17.16 2.98
C GLN A 374 7.46 17.40 2.36
N LEU A 375 7.56 17.22 1.05
CA LEU A 375 8.80 17.47 0.31
C LEU A 375 9.16 18.95 0.37
N TYR A 376 8.19 19.85 0.20
CA TYR A 376 8.40 21.29 0.37
C TYR A 376 8.95 21.62 1.76
N ASP A 377 8.32 21.13 2.83
CA ASP A 377 8.78 21.37 4.20
C ASP A 377 10.21 20.88 4.43
N ASN A 378 10.57 19.72 3.89
CA ASN A 378 11.93 19.17 3.96
C ASN A 378 12.92 20.05 3.21
N ILE A 379 12.58 20.53 2.02
CA ILE A 379 13.42 21.44 1.22
C ILE A 379 13.64 22.75 1.96
N GLN A 380 12.61 23.31 2.59
CA GLN A 380 12.75 24.54 3.39
C GLN A 380 13.72 24.37 4.58
N ILE A 381 13.75 23.19 5.19
CA ILE A 381 14.71 22.88 6.27
C ILE A 381 16.14 22.85 5.69
N LEU A 382 16.36 22.22 4.53
CA LEU A 382 17.67 22.15 3.89
C LEU A 382 18.18 23.56 3.50
N ASN A 383 17.31 24.39 2.91
CA ASN A 383 17.62 25.77 2.53
C ASN A 383 18.02 26.61 3.77
N LYS A 384 17.29 26.48 4.88
CA LYS A 384 17.60 27.17 6.15
C LYS A 384 18.95 26.75 6.76
N ILE A 385 19.37 25.52 6.55
CA ILE A 385 20.66 25.01 6.99
C ILE A 385 21.81 25.50 6.10
N GLY A 386 21.49 25.98 4.89
CA GLY A 386 22.45 26.56 3.97
C GLY A 386 22.90 25.56 2.87
N ALA A 387 22.02 24.69 2.41
CA ALA A 387 22.24 23.93 1.19
C ALA A 387 22.51 24.91 0.02
N ARG A 388 23.51 24.64 -0.81
CA ARG A 388 23.84 25.49 -1.96
C ARG A 388 22.84 25.30 -3.09
N GLU A 389 22.54 24.05 -3.42
CA GLU A 389 21.57 23.67 -4.43
C GLU A 389 20.88 22.35 -4.03
N ILE A 390 19.59 22.29 -4.29
CA ILE A 390 18.78 21.10 -4.05
C ILE A 390 18.13 20.69 -5.36
N HIS A 391 18.40 19.47 -5.80
CA HIS A 391 17.80 18.86 -6.96
C HIS A 391 16.94 17.70 -6.53
N VAL A 392 15.81 17.46 -7.22
CA VAL A 392 14.88 16.35 -6.91
C VAL A 392 14.70 15.45 -8.12
N ARG A 393 14.77 14.15 -7.88
CA ARG A 393 14.54 13.11 -8.90
C ARG A 393 13.49 12.14 -8.40
N VAL A 394 12.38 12.06 -9.11
CA VAL A 394 11.20 11.27 -8.71
C VAL A 394 11.17 9.97 -9.50
N ALA A 395 11.08 8.85 -8.81
CA ALA A 395 11.24 7.51 -9.36
C ALA A 395 10.04 7.01 -10.19
N CYS A 396 8.99 7.79 -10.31
CA CYS A 396 7.83 7.48 -11.15
C CYS A 396 7.40 8.72 -11.96
N PRO A 397 6.56 8.58 -13.00
CA PRO A 397 5.93 9.71 -13.67
C PRO A 397 5.05 10.53 -12.73
N THR A 398 4.66 11.74 -13.14
CA THR A 398 3.77 12.60 -12.35
C THR A 398 2.40 11.93 -12.16
N LEU A 399 1.93 11.87 -10.91
CA LEU A 399 0.62 11.35 -10.57
C LEU A 399 -0.48 12.29 -11.06
N LEU A 400 -1.38 11.79 -11.90
CA LEU A 400 -2.50 12.55 -12.49
C LEU A 400 -3.87 11.97 -12.14
N TYR A 401 -3.95 10.67 -11.86
CA TYR A 401 -5.22 9.98 -11.62
C TYR A 401 -5.23 9.35 -10.22
N PRO A 402 -6.28 9.58 -9.42
CA PRO A 402 -6.49 8.87 -8.16
C PRO A 402 -6.58 7.36 -8.41
N CYS A 403 -6.12 6.57 -7.45
CA CYS A 403 -6.17 5.11 -7.57
C CYS A 403 -7.59 4.58 -7.35
N ASP A 404 -8.10 3.80 -8.30
CA ASP A 404 -9.42 3.15 -8.22
C ASP A 404 -9.37 1.69 -7.76
N PHE A 405 -8.18 1.10 -7.56
CA PHE A 405 -8.02 -0.34 -7.38
C PHE A 405 -7.48 -0.76 -6.03
N LEU A 406 -6.68 0.09 -5.43
CA LEU A 406 -6.10 -0.09 -4.10
C LEU A 406 -6.36 1.20 -3.31
N ASN A 407 -6.48 1.12 -2.01
CA ASN A 407 -6.64 2.33 -1.20
C ASN A 407 -5.34 3.13 -1.08
N PHE A 408 -4.68 3.36 -2.22
CA PHE A 408 -3.37 3.99 -2.31
C PHE A 408 -3.35 5.43 -1.77
N SER A 409 -4.33 6.22 -2.13
CA SER A 409 -4.48 7.55 -1.57
C SER A 409 -5.92 7.76 -1.17
N ILE A 410 -6.18 8.11 0.08
CA ILE A 410 -7.43 8.75 0.45
C ILE A 410 -7.35 10.18 -0.08
N SER A 411 -7.40 10.33 -1.38
CA SER A 411 -7.61 11.61 -2.04
C SER A 411 -9.09 11.90 -2.02
N ARG A 412 -9.48 12.97 -1.35
CA ARG A 412 -10.88 13.44 -1.38
C ARG A 412 -11.27 13.99 -2.75
N SER A 413 -10.28 14.40 -3.54
CA SER A 413 -10.44 14.86 -4.91
C SER A 413 -9.14 14.70 -5.69
N ALA A 414 -9.22 14.67 -7.01
CA ALA A 414 -8.06 14.69 -7.90
C ALA A 414 -7.16 15.92 -7.66
N LEU A 415 -7.73 17.02 -7.18
CA LEU A 415 -7.00 18.25 -6.80
C LEU A 415 -6.05 18.08 -5.59
N ASP A 416 -6.07 16.96 -4.90
CA ASP A 416 -5.03 16.67 -3.92
C ASP A 416 -3.66 16.38 -4.59
N LEU A 417 -3.66 15.91 -5.84
CA LEU A 417 -2.45 15.58 -6.58
C LEU A 417 -1.69 16.83 -7.04
N ALA A 418 -0.37 16.86 -6.84
CA ALA A 418 0.48 17.98 -7.24
C ALA A 418 0.39 18.28 -8.75
N GLY A 419 0.34 17.24 -9.59
CA GLY A 419 0.14 17.38 -11.03
C GLY A 419 -1.17 18.08 -11.38
N ARG A 420 -2.29 17.67 -10.77
CA ARG A 420 -3.61 18.30 -11.00
C ARG A 420 -3.68 19.75 -10.53
N LYS A 421 -3.03 20.07 -9.41
CA LYS A 421 -2.90 21.47 -8.94
C LYS A 421 -2.13 22.34 -9.94
N ALA A 422 -1.04 21.81 -10.49
CA ALA A 422 -0.26 22.52 -11.49
C ALA A 422 -1.06 22.72 -12.79
N ILE A 423 -1.78 21.71 -13.26
CA ILE A 423 -2.66 21.80 -14.43
C ILE A 423 -3.75 22.87 -14.21
N LYS A 424 -4.40 22.86 -13.04
CA LYS A 424 -5.42 23.86 -12.71
C LYS A 424 -4.87 25.29 -12.76
N GLU A 425 -3.64 25.51 -12.32
CA GLU A 425 -2.98 26.81 -12.37
C GLU A 425 -2.68 27.24 -13.81
N LEU A 426 -2.25 26.31 -14.66
CA LEU A 426 -1.90 26.58 -16.07
C LEU A 426 -3.13 26.75 -16.97
N GLU A 427 -4.21 25.97 -16.74
CA GLU A 427 -5.36 25.85 -17.66
C GLU A 427 -6.67 26.42 -17.08
N GLY A 428 -6.68 26.81 -15.80
CA GLY A 428 -7.89 27.20 -15.07
C GLY A 428 -8.80 26.03 -14.67
N SER A 429 -8.49 24.79 -15.10
CA SER A 429 -9.19 23.55 -14.77
C SER A 429 -8.18 22.43 -14.64
N ASP A 430 -8.42 21.51 -13.71
CA ASP A 430 -7.53 20.36 -13.45
C ASP A 430 -7.79 19.15 -14.37
N GLU A 431 -8.78 19.24 -15.27
CA GLU A 431 -9.19 18.10 -16.13
C GLU A 431 -8.79 18.29 -17.60
N LYS A 432 -8.24 19.45 -17.98
CA LYS A 432 -7.88 19.73 -19.36
C LYS A 432 -6.57 19.07 -19.78
N PHE A 433 -6.55 18.50 -20.98
CA PHE A 433 -5.36 17.99 -21.66
C PHE A 433 -4.57 16.94 -20.87
N LEU A 434 -5.25 16.13 -20.07
CA LEU A 434 -4.60 15.15 -19.17
C LEU A 434 -3.66 14.19 -19.92
N ASP A 435 -4.06 13.71 -21.10
CA ASP A 435 -3.25 12.80 -21.91
C ASP A 435 -1.96 13.47 -22.40
N GLU A 436 -1.99 14.78 -22.70
CA GLU A 436 -0.81 15.53 -23.08
C GLU A 436 0.11 15.76 -21.87
N TYR A 437 -0.47 16.05 -20.69
CA TYR A 437 0.26 16.18 -19.44
C TYR A 437 0.87 14.86 -18.97
N ALA A 438 0.22 13.72 -19.21
CA ALA A 438 0.74 12.38 -18.91
C ALA A 438 1.93 11.99 -19.79
N LYS A 439 2.03 12.55 -21.02
CA LYS A 439 3.10 12.23 -21.96
C LYS A 439 4.41 12.91 -21.55
N SER A 440 5.35 12.12 -21.01
CA SER A 440 6.66 12.61 -20.59
C SER A 440 7.37 13.37 -21.70
N GLY A 441 7.88 14.57 -21.39
CA GLY A 441 8.63 15.42 -22.31
C GLY A 441 7.77 16.21 -23.33
N SER A 442 6.43 16.12 -23.27
CA SER A 442 5.55 17.06 -24.02
C SER A 442 5.73 18.48 -23.50
N GLU A 443 5.31 19.49 -24.27
CA GLU A 443 5.34 20.87 -23.84
C GLU A 443 4.54 21.10 -22.57
N LYS A 444 3.30 20.55 -22.51
CA LYS A 444 2.44 20.61 -21.34
C LYS A 444 3.03 19.89 -20.12
N ASN A 445 3.61 18.71 -20.32
CA ASN A 445 4.29 17.98 -19.24
C ASN A 445 5.46 18.81 -18.67
N ARG A 446 6.31 19.41 -19.51
CA ARG A 446 7.41 20.28 -19.06
C ARG A 446 6.88 21.49 -18.29
N ALA A 447 5.80 22.16 -18.76
CA ALA A 447 5.20 23.28 -18.07
C ALA A 447 4.66 22.89 -16.68
N MET A 448 4.00 21.74 -16.57
CA MET A 448 3.52 21.19 -15.29
C MET A 448 4.67 20.90 -14.33
N VAL A 449 5.73 20.25 -14.80
CA VAL A 449 6.91 19.91 -13.96
C VAL A 449 7.60 21.19 -13.50
N GLU A 450 7.74 22.19 -14.36
CA GLU A 450 8.30 23.50 -14.00
C GLU A 450 7.46 24.22 -12.94
N THR A 451 6.13 24.18 -13.06
CA THR A 451 5.21 24.72 -12.05
C THR A 451 5.39 24.03 -10.69
N ILE A 452 5.50 22.69 -10.67
CA ILE A 452 5.75 21.93 -9.44
C ILE A 452 7.13 22.28 -8.86
N LYS A 453 8.18 22.34 -9.71
CA LYS A 453 9.54 22.71 -9.31
C LYS A 453 9.58 24.06 -8.60
N ASN A 454 8.92 25.07 -9.19
CA ASN A 454 8.87 26.42 -8.65
C ASN A 454 8.17 26.46 -7.28
N LYS A 455 7.09 25.68 -7.10
CA LYS A 455 6.40 25.55 -5.81
C LYS A 455 7.24 24.84 -4.75
N LEU A 456 8.11 23.93 -5.15
CA LEU A 456 9.02 23.22 -4.23
C LEU A 456 10.28 24.04 -3.92
N GLU A 457 10.55 25.10 -4.66
CA GLU A 457 11.75 25.95 -4.52
C GLU A 457 13.05 25.14 -4.65
N THR A 458 13.09 24.24 -5.65
CA THR A 458 14.28 23.43 -5.97
C THR A 458 15.02 23.96 -7.18
N ALA A 459 16.32 23.70 -7.27
CA ALA A 459 17.14 24.05 -8.42
C ALA A 459 16.69 23.29 -9.69
N SER A 460 16.34 22.01 -9.56
CA SER A 460 15.75 21.24 -10.65
C SER A 460 14.87 20.10 -10.15
N LEU A 461 13.86 19.74 -10.95
CA LEU A 461 12.97 18.62 -10.74
C LEU A 461 12.87 17.80 -12.03
N LYS A 462 13.08 16.49 -11.93
CA LYS A 462 12.79 15.55 -13.01
C LYS A 462 12.00 14.36 -12.50
N TYR A 463 11.06 13.89 -13.29
CA TYR A 463 10.30 12.66 -13.07
C TYR A 463 10.82 11.55 -13.98
N GLN A 464 10.68 10.31 -13.52
CA GLN A 464 10.94 9.13 -14.32
C GLN A 464 10.05 9.09 -15.55
N LYS A 465 10.56 8.59 -16.67
CA LYS A 465 9.74 8.29 -17.84
C LYS A 465 9.02 6.96 -17.64
N MET A 466 7.81 6.84 -18.21
CA MET A 466 7.03 5.61 -18.12
C MET A 466 7.79 4.39 -18.66
N GLU A 467 8.43 4.54 -19.79
CA GLU A 467 9.22 3.47 -20.42
C GLU A 467 10.37 3.00 -19.54
N ASP A 468 11.08 3.94 -18.91
CA ASP A 468 12.20 3.63 -18.01
C ASP A 468 11.72 2.93 -16.74
N LEU A 469 10.54 3.30 -16.21
CA LEU A 469 9.91 2.63 -15.08
C LEU A 469 9.50 1.19 -15.43
N ILE A 470 8.85 0.99 -16.57
CA ILE A 470 8.43 -0.33 -17.05
C ILE A 470 9.67 -1.23 -17.23
N ASN A 471 10.73 -0.70 -17.86
CA ASN A 471 12.00 -1.41 -18.04
C ASN A 471 12.67 -1.73 -16.70
N ALA A 472 12.61 -0.82 -15.72
CA ALA A 472 13.15 -1.06 -14.39
C ALA A 472 12.40 -2.15 -13.63
N ILE A 473 11.07 -2.24 -13.78
CA ILE A 473 10.28 -3.33 -13.23
C ILE A 473 10.63 -4.64 -13.96
N GLY A 474 10.66 -4.64 -15.28
CA GLY A 474 11.03 -5.81 -16.09
C GLY A 474 9.83 -6.69 -16.47
N LEU A 475 8.61 -6.20 -16.36
CA LEU A 475 7.39 -6.82 -16.88
C LEU A 475 6.88 -6.04 -18.09
N PRO A 476 6.23 -6.70 -19.06
CA PRO A 476 5.55 -6.02 -20.17
C PRO A 476 4.50 -5.03 -19.67
N LYS A 477 4.33 -3.89 -20.37
CA LYS A 477 3.39 -2.82 -19.96
C LYS A 477 1.97 -3.34 -19.77
N GLU A 478 1.52 -4.22 -20.63
CA GLU A 478 0.18 -4.85 -20.60
C GLU A 478 -0.09 -5.69 -19.34
N LYS A 479 0.96 -6.11 -18.62
CA LYS A 479 0.87 -6.81 -17.34
C LYS A 479 0.93 -5.88 -16.13
N LEU A 480 1.18 -4.59 -16.35
CA LEU A 480 1.34 -3.59 -15.29
C LEU A 480 0.14 -2.65 -15.22
N CYS A 481 -0.34 -2.38 -14.02
CA CYS A 481 -1.28 -1.28 -13.79
C CYS A 481 -0.50 0.02 -13.69
N THR A 482 -0.71 0.93 -14.64
CA THR A 482 -0.12 2.27 -14.69
C THR A 482 -1.18 3.37 -14.58
N HIS A 483 -2.39 3.03 -14.14
CA HIS A 483 -3.54 3.92 -14.03
C HIS A 483 -3.24 5.28 -13.40
N CYS A 484 -2.45 5.30 -12.33
CA CYS A 484 -2.15 6.53 -11.58
C CYS A 484 -1.45 7.60 -12.43
N TRP A 485 -0.82 7.22 -13.53
CA TRP A 485 -0.02 8.09 -14.39
C TRP A 485 -0.68 8.37 -15.76
N ASP A 486 -1.26 7.35 -16.40
CA ASP A 486 -1.76 7.42 -17.79
C ASP A 486 -3.21 6.97 -17.96
N ASN A 487 -3.92 6.71 -16.87
CA ASN A 487 -5.32 6.23 -16.87
C ASN A 487 -5.53 4.90 -17.61
N SER A 488 -4.47 4.19 -17.97
CA SER A 488 -4.60 2.88 -18.62
C SER A 488 -4.97 1.82 -17.60
N SER A 489 -6.12 1.21 -17.75
CA SER A 489 -6.57 0.12 -16.90
C SER A 489 -7.68 -0.69 -17.57
N TYR A 490 -7.73 -1.98 -17.26
CA TYR A 490 -8.91 -2.82 -17.47
C TYR A 490 -9.83 -2.70 -16.24
N PHE A 491 -11.13 -2.72 -16.45
CA PHE A 491 -12.16 -2.72 -15.41
C PHE A 491 -12.90 -4.05 -15.38
#